data_4d38c95ed3f1923efef9c1e63a2d7aa2
#
_entry.id   4d38c95ed3f1923efef9c1e63a2d7aa2
#
_cell.length_a   1.000
_cell.length_b   1.000
_cell.length_c   1.000
_cell.angle_alpha   90.00
_cell.angle_beta   90.00
_cell.angle_gamma   90.00
#
_symmetry.space_group_name_H-M   'P 1'
#
loop_
_entity.id
_entity.type
_entity.pdbx_description
1 polymer ?
#
loop_
_entity_poly.entity_id
_entity_poly.type
_entity_poly.pdbx_seq_one_letter_code
_entity_poly.pdbx_strand_id
1 'polypeptide(L)'
;YRDDHEAIIDRNDFLAVQRIMNNARFGGTSLLPELQVIPDGLLKGFVIVHPKWGSFTKEDYITACRSVDTSPEDESRLEVREGSFDLTGYEVADFKLFSDQSVPAIMLHKDSIAFSVAGIREMNLKDNYVELLVHPLRKEIAVRPTAKENRCAIQWANGVRGNRHSRSVAAKAYIQTLYQIFGWEQDNNYKLYGRIYRDGQDAACIHA
;
A
#
# COMPACT_ATOMS: atom_id res chain seq x y z
N TYR A 1 35.84 -11.65 7.14
CA TYR A 1 36.22 -12.01 5.78
C TYR A 1 35.70 -10.90 4.87
N ARG A 2 36.62 -10.06 4.33
CA ARG A 2 36.30 -9.19 3.19
C ARG A 2 36.37 -10.07 1.96
N ASP A 3 35.26 -10.20 1.24
CA ASP A 3 35.23 -10.83 -0.08
C ASP A 3 35.98 -9.95 -1.07
N ASP A 4 37.21 -10.36 -1.46
CA ASP A 4 38.04 -9.68 -2.45
C ASP A 4 37.75 -10.19 -3.89
N HIS A 5 36.57 -10.77 -4.12
CA HIS A 5 36.19 -11.22 -5.45
C HIS A 5 35.20 -10.25 -6.09
N GLU A 6 35.48 -9.84 -7.32
CA GLU A 6 34.51 -9.17 -8.17
C GLU A 6 33.24 -10.03 -8.27
N ALA A 7 32.08 -9.40 -8.12
CA ALA A 7 30.81 -10.09 -8.28
C ALA A 7 30.73 -10.70 -9.68
N ILE A 8 30.53 -12.02 -9.74
CA ILE A 8 30.44 -12.78 -11.00
C ILE A 8 29.24 -12.31 -11.86
N ILE A 9 28.24 -11.70 -11.22
CA ILE A 9 27.02 -11.19 -11.85
C ILE A 9 26.80 -9.78 -11.34
N ASP A 10 26.45 -8.86 -12.23
CA ASP A 10 26.06 -7.51 -11.84
C ASP A 10 24.86 -7.57 -10.87
N ARG A 11 24.88 -6.66 -9.88
CA ARG A 11 23.82 -6.60 -8.87
C ARG A 11 22.42 -6.39 -9.48
N ASN A 12 22.34 -5.59 -10.55
CA ASN A 12 21.08 -5.30 -11.22
C ASN A 12 20.56 -6.53 -11.96
N ASP A 13 21.46 -7.30 -12.59
CA ASP A 13 21.11 -8.56 -13.24
C ASP A 13 20.64 -9.59 -12.23
N PHE A 14 21.30 -9.68 -11.08
CA PHE A 14 20.85 -10.57 -9.99
C PHE A 14 19.46 -10.20 -9.49
N LEU A 15 19.20 -8.91 -9.25
CA LEU A 15 17.89 -8.42 -8.83
C LEU A 15 16.82 -8.66 -9.92
N ALA A 16 17.16 -8.49 -11.20
CA ALA A 16 16.26 -8.78 -12.30
C ALA A 16 15.86 -10.25 -12.34
N VAL A 17 16.83 -11.17 -12.19
CA VAL A 17 16.58 -12.61 -12.12
C VAL A 17 15.71 -12.97 -10.90
N GLN A 18 15.99 -12.38 -9.73
CA GLN A 18 15.15 -12.59 -8.54
C GLN A 18 13.71 -12.14 -8.76
N ARG A 19 13.49 -11.01 -9.46
CA ARG A 19 12.16 -10.52 -9.83
C ARG A 19 11.45 -11.50 -10.77
N ILE A 20 12.14 -12.02 -11.78
CA ILE A 20 11.59 -13.03 -12.71
C ILE A 20 11.18 -14.28 -11.97
N MET A 21 12.03 -14.81 -11.09
CA MET A 21 11.75 -16.02 -10.31
C MET A 21 10.56 -15.82 -9.37
N ASN A 22 10.47 -14.68 -8.72
CA ASN A 22 9.33 -14.38 -7.84
C ASN A 22 8.02 -14.25 -8.64
N ASN A 23 8.05 -13.65 -9.82
CA ASN A 23 6.89 -13.55 -10.71
C ASN A 23 6.44 -14.90 -11.26
N ALA A 24 7.36 -15.78 -11.61
CA ALA A 24 7.02 -17.13 -12.08
C ALA A 24 6.19 -17.89 -11.04
N ARG A 25 6.45 -17.71 -9.75
CA ARG A 25 5.66 -18.29 -8.64
C ARG A 25 4.21 -17.78 -8.60
N PHE A 26 3.91 -16.64 -9.23
CA PHE A 26 2.57 -16.04 -9.28
C PHE A 26 1.85 -16.24 -10.63
N GLY A 27 2.34 -17.16 -11.48
CA GLY A 27 1.73 -17.50 -12.74
C GLY A 27 1.89 -16.44 -13.85
N GLY A 28 2.86 -15.55 -13.71
CA GLY A 28 3.17 -14.56 -14.73
C GLY A 28 4.16 -15.09 -15.75
N THR A 29 3.82 -14.94 -17.03
CA THR A 29 4.70 -15.26 -18.17
C THR A 29 5.54 -14.06 -18.62
N SER A 30 5.39 -12.90 -18.00
CA SER A 30 6.16 -11.69 -18.31
C SER A 30 7.59 -11.82 -17.79
N LEU A 31 8.55 -11.56 -18.64
CA LEU A 31 9.98 -11.69 -18.35
C LEU A 31 10.47 -10.76 -17.23
N LEU A 32 9.89 -9.57 -17.09
CA LEU A 32 10.17 -8.62 -16.02
C LEU A 32 8.86 -8.05 -15.50
N PRO A 33 8.61 -8.08 -14.18
CA PRO A 33 7.47 -7.36 -13.62
C PRO A 33 7.74 -5.86 -13.73
N GLU A 34 6.92 -5.17 -14.48
CA GLU A 34 6.89 -3.72 -14.49
C GLU A 34 5.86 -3.24 -13.46
N LEU A 35 6.25 -2.22 -12.70
CA LEU A 35 5.32 -1.52 -11.84
C LEU A 35 4.34 -0.73 -12.71
N GLN A 36 3.06 -0.99 -12.55
CA GLN A 36 2.02 -0.26 -13.28
C GLN A 36 1.65 1.00 -12.51
N VAL A 37 1.76 2.14 -13.17
CA VAL A 37 1.40 3.46 -12.63
C VAL A 37 0.12 3.93 -13.29
N ILE A 38 -0.76 4.53 -12.51
CA ILE A 38 -1.98 5.13 -13.04
C ILE A 38 -1.63 6.47 -13.71
N PRO A 39 -1.89 6.62 -15.02
CA PRO A 39 -1.40 7.78 -15.77
C PRO A 39 -2.22 9.04 -15.56
N ASP A 40 -3.49 8.94 -15.18
CA ASP A 40 -4.41 10.07 -15.10
C ASP A 40 -5.53 9.86 -14.06
N GLY A 41 -6.40 10.86 -13.93
CA GLY A 41 -7.56 10.84 -13.04
C GLY A 41 -7.22 10.97 -11.55
N LEU A 42 -8.18 10.58 -10.71
CA LEU A 42 -8.10 10.67 -9.24
C LEU A 42 -6.87 9.97 -8.65
N LEU A 43 -6.45 8.87 -9.24
CA LEU A 43 -5.35 8.04 -8.77
C LEU A 43 -4.05 8.25 -9.58
N LYS A 44 -3.91 9.38 -10.28
CA LYS A 44 -2.69 9.69 -11.02
C LYS A 44 -1.44 9.58 -10.13
N GLY A 45 -0.41 8.91 -10.63
CA GLY A 45 0.85 8.69 -9.91
C GLY A 45 0.80 7.53 -8.90
N PHE A 46 -0.36 6.98 -8.61
CA PHE A 46 -0.44 5.77 -7.80
C PHE A 46 0.13 4.57 -8.55
N VAL A 47 0.91 3.77 -7.85
CA VAL A 47 1.51 2.54 -8.34
C VAL A 47 0.72 1.35 -7.83
N ILE A 48 0.33 0.44 -8.72
CA ILE A 48 -0.35 -0.79 -8.35
C ILE A 48 0.63 -1.72 -7.63
N VAL A 49 0.22 -2.27 -6.50
CA VAL A 49 1.03 -3.15 -5.67
C VAL A 49 0.30 -4.45 -5.37
N HIS A 50 1.06 -5.50 -5.14
CA HIS A 50 0.52 -6.74 -4.64
C HIS A 50 1.24 -7.14 -3.34
N PRO A 51 0.51 -7.51 -2.27
CA PRO A 51 1.09 -7.79 -0.94
C PRO A 51 2.15 -8.89 -0.91
N LYS A 52 2.18 -9.74 -1.93
CA LYS A 52 3.16 -10.82 -2.07
C LYS A 52 4.42 -10.43 -2.85
N TRP A 53 4.48 -9.21 -3.41
CA TRP A 53 5.66 -8.74 -4.12
C TRP A 53 6.71 -8.22 -3.14
N GLY A 54 7.85 -8.88 -3.08
CA GLY A 54 8.95 -8.51 -2.18
C GLY A 54 10.24 -8.09 -2.89
N SER A 55 10.22 -8.01 -4.23
CA SER A 55 11.42 -7.77 -5.02
C SER A 55 11.60 -6.32 -5.48
N PHE A 56 10.63 -5.45 -5.23
CA PHE A 56 10.72 -4.02 -5.55
C PHE A 56 11.20 -3.24 -4.33
N THR A 57 12.11 -2.31 -4.57
CA THR A 57 12.64 -1.39 -3.56
C THR A 57 11.79 -0.12 -3.50
N LYS A 58 11.99 0.70 -2.46
CA LYS A 58 11.38 2.04 -2.36
C LYS A 58 11.69 2.88 -3.60
N GLU A 59 12.93 2.83 -4.08
CA GLU A 59 13.42 3.59 -5.23
C GLU A 59 12.72 3.18 -6.53
N ASP A 60 12.40 1.89 -6.70
CA ASP A 60 11.63 1.40 -7.84
C ASP A 60 10.23 2.04 -7.87
N TYR A 61 9.54 2.12 -6.72
CA TYR A 61 8.23 2.75 -6.59
C TYR A 61 8.27 4.25 -6.86
N ILE A 62 9.29 4.96 -6.32
CA ILE A 62 9.48 6.39 -6.56
C ILE A 62 9.74 6.65 -8.04
N THR A 63 10.62 5.87 -8.67
CA THR A 63 10.93 6.01 -10.09
C THR A 63 9.69 5.77 -10.97
N ALA A 64 8.92 4.74 -10.67
CA ALA A 64 7.68 4.46 -11.36
C ALA A 64 6.66 5.61 -11.20
N CYS A 65 6.46 6.13 -10.00
CA CYS A 65 5.58 7.27 -9.75
C CYS A 65 6.02 8.51 -10.55
N ARG A 66 7.31 8.86 -10.52
CA ARG A 66 7.87 10.03 -11.23
C ARG A 66 7.78 9.94 -12.74
N SER A 67 7.57 8.79 -13.32
CA SER A 67 7.33 8.67 -14.77
C SER A 67 6.02 9.33 -15.21
N VAL A 68 5.08 9.52 -14.29
CA VAL A 68 3.75 10.07 -14.54
C VAL A 68 3.50 11.33 -13.71
N ASP A 69 3.90 11.34 -12.45
CA ASP A 69 3.78 12.47 -11.54
C ASP A 69 5.14 13.15 -11.35
N THR A 70 5.32 14.27 -12.06
CA THR A 70 6.53 15.12 -11.99
C THR A 70 6.41 16.21 -10.94
N SER A 71 5.38 16.17 -10.10
CA SER A 71 5.23 17.13 -9.01
C SER A 71 6.47 17.09 -8.12
N PRO A 72 7.04 18.24 -7.75
CA PRO A 72 8.12 18.27 -6.77
C PRO A 72 7.62 17.61 -5.48
N GLU A 73 8.51 16.87 -4.82
CA GLU A 73 8.23 16.36 -3.48
C GLU A 73 7.77 17.54 -2.64
N ASP A 74 6.57 17.46 -2.11
CA ASP A 74 6.05 18.50 -1.23
C ASP A 74 6.71 18.31 0.15
N GLU A 75 8.02 18.62 0.21
CA GLU A 75 8.79 18.64 1.46
C GLU A 75 8.17 19.62 2.48
N SER A 76 7.31 20.53 2.01
CA SER A 76 6.66 21.53 2.85
C SER A 76 5.59 20.96 3.78
N ARG A 77 5.12 19.72 3.58
CA ARG A 77 4.15 19.08 4.47
C ARG A 77 4.76 18.38 5.68
N LEU A 78 6.07 18.22 5.71
CA LEU A 78 6.82 17.73 6.87
C LEU A 78 7.62 18.87 7.53
N GLU A 79 7.00 20.01 7.77
CA GLU A 79 7.39 20.80 8.92
C GLU A 79 7.03 19.99 10.17
N VAL A 80 7.93 19.10 10.56
CA VAL A 80 8.02 18.68 11.96
C VAL A 80 8.31 19.97 12.72
N ARG A 81 7.26 20.60 13.22
CA ARG A 81 7.41 21.63 14.22
C ARG A 81 8.03 20.92 15.41
N GLU A 82 9.34 21.06 15.58
CA GLU A 82 9.98 20.89 16.87
C GLU A 82 9.41 21.96 17.82
N GLY A 83 8.20 21.72 18.28
CA GLY A 83 7.58 22.43 19.36
C GLY A 83 7.56 21.49 20.54
N SER A 84 7.99 21.97 21.70
CA SER A 84 7.72 21.28 22.96
C SER A 84 6.23 20.96 23.00
N PHE A 85 5.89 19.66 22.93
CA PHE A 85 4.52 19.19 23.07
C PHE A 85 4.06 19.54 24.49
N ASP A 86 3.28 20.60 24.61
CA ASP A 86 2.53 20.87 25.82
C ASP A 86 1.36 19.86 25.86
N LEU A 87 1.52 18.84 26.69
CA LEU A 87 0.49 17.81 26.90
C LEU A 87 -0.60 18.27 27.89
N THR A 88 -0.60 19.53 28.30
CA THR A 88 -1.60 20.10 29.20
C THR A 88 -2.94 20.17 28.46
N GLY A 89 -3.88 19.32 28.87
CA GLY A 89 -5.21 19.22 28.27
C GLY A 89 -5.44 18.00 27.38
N TYR A 90 -4.45 17.13 27.21
CA TYR A 90 -4.66 15.82 26.60
C TYR A 90 -5.16 14.85 27.68
N GLU A 91 -6.41 14.42 27.57
CA GLU A 91 -6.90 13.27 28.33
C GLU A 91 -6.35 11.98 27.69
N VAL A 92 -5.94 11.03 28.55
CA VAL A 92 -5.62 9.68 28.09
C VAL A 92 -6.91 9.09 27.51
N ALA A 93 -6.99 9.06 26.18
CA ALA A 93 -8.14 8.51 25.51
C ALA A 93 -8.32 7.04 25.89
N ASP A 94 -9.47 6.70 26.45
CA ASP A 94 -9.84 5.31 26.74
C ASP A 94 -9.76 4.50 25.43
N PHE A 95 -9.21 3.29 25.49
CA PHE A 95 -9.02 2.36 24.36
C PHE A 95 -10.30 2.18 23.50
N LYS A 96 -11.47 2.42 24.07
CA LYS A 96 -12.75 2.42 23.36
C LYS A 96 -12.93 3.55 22.34
N LEU A 97 -12.26 4.69 22.55
CA LEU A 97 -12.29 5.83 21.59
C LEU A 97 -11.50 5.54 20.30
N PHE A 98 -10.53 4.60 20.36
CA PHE A 98 -9.78 4.17 19.17
C PHE A 98 -10.49 3.10 18.35
N SER A 99 -11.62 2.58 18.81
CA SER A 99 -12.46 1.61 18.08
C SER A 99 -13.52 2.29 17.24
N ASP A 100 -13.23 3.44 16.63
CA ASP A 100 -14.19 4.07 15.72
C ASP A 100 -14.40 3.16 14.49
N GLN A 101 -15.38 2.25 14.64
CA GLN A 101 -15.76 1.28 13.62
C GLN A 101 -16.54 1.94 12.47
N SER A 102 -16.78 3.25 12.55
CA SER A 102 -17.56 4.03 11.59
C SER A 102 -16.72 4.60 10.44
N VAL A 103 -15.40 4.69 10.59
CA VAL A 103 -14.52 5.31 9.61
C VAL A 103 -13.77 4.25 8.81
N PRO A 104 -13.69 4.38 7.46
CA PRO A 104 -12.82 3.56 6.64
C PRO A 104 -11.38 3.61 7.16
N ALA A 105 -10.75 2.46 7.32
CA ALA A 105 -9.37 2.38 7.76
C ALA A 105 -8.67 1.15 7.18
N ILE A 106 -7.35 1.27 7.01
CA ILE A 106 -6.44 0.17 6.73
C ILE A 106 -5.52 -0.02 7.92
N MET A 107 -5.33 -1.26 8.33
CA MET A 107 -4.45 -1.65 9.42
C MET A 107 -3.26 -2.41 8.84
N LEU A 108 -2.08 -1.91 9.13
CA LEU A 108 -0.81 -2.44 8.66
C LEU A 108 -0.11 -3.09 9.84
N HIS A 109 0.06 -4.40 9.77
CA HIS A 109 0.79 -5.20 10.74
C HIS A 109 2.12 -5.63 10.14
N LYS A 110 3.03 -6.18 10.94
CA LYS A 110 4.37 -6.62 10.51
C LYS A 110 4.37 -7.59 9.32
N ASP A 111 3.30 -8.34 9.14
CA ASP A 111 3.19 -9.43 8.15
C ASP A 111 1.87 -9.44 7.37
N SER A 112 0.96 -8.53 7.67
CA SER A 112 -0.38 -8.54 7.10
C SER A 112 -1.02 -7.16 7.01
N ILE A 113 -2.00 -7.06 6.11
CA ILE A 113 -2.84 -5.89 5.90
C ILE A 113 -4.29 -6.29 6.16
N ALA A 114 -5.01 -5.49 6.93
CA ALA A 114 -6.43 -5.67 7.17
C ALA A 114 -7.21 -4.38 6.89
N PHE A 115 -8.47 -4.54 6.52
CA PHE A 115 -9.36 -3.43 6.16
C PHE A 115 -10.50 -3.33 7.16
N SER A 116 -10.89 -2.11 7.52
CA SER A 116 -12.02 -1.92 8.43
C SER A 116 -13.34 -2.37 7.80
N VAL A 117 -14.24 -2.88 8.63
CA VAL A 117 -15.61 -3.24 8.20
C VAL A 117 -16.35 -2.00 7.68
N ALA A 118 -16.06 -0.82 8.24
CA ALA A 118 -16.61 0.45 7.76
C ALA A 118 -16.23 0.72 6.30
N GLY A 119 -14.95 0.59 5.94
CA GLY A 119 -14.50 0.74 4.56
C GLY A 119 -15.18 -0.24 3.61
N ILE A 120 -15.29 -1.51 4.03
CA ILE A 120 -15.93 -2.55 3.22
C ILE A 120 -17.42 -2.23 2.99
N ARG A 121 -18.13 -1.76 4.02
CA ARG A 121 -19.55 -1.40 3.94
C ARG A 121 -19.76 -0.16 3.09
N GLU A 122 -18.97 0.87 3.32
CA GLU A 122 -19.13 2.17 2.67
C GLU A 122 -18.77 2.12 1.18
N MET A 123 -17.74 1.36 0.81
CA MET A 123 -17.43 1.10 -0.60
C MET A 123 -18.53 0.27 -1.28
N ASN A 124 -19.23 -0.55 -0.55
CA ASN A 124 -20.40 -1.33 -1.02
C ASN A 124 -20.18 -2.02 -2.37
N LEU A 125 -19.01 -2.62 -2.55
CA LEU A 125 -18.62 -3.24 -3.81
C LEU A 125 -19.50 -4.43 -4.18
N LYS A 126 -19.58 -4.74 -5.48
CA LYS A 126 -20.25 -5.94 -5.96
C LYS A 126 -19.49 -7.20 -5.51
N ASP A 127 -18.19 -7.19 -5.65
CA ASP A 127 -17.30 -8.32 -5.39
C ASP A 127 -16.39 -8.08 -4.16
N ASN A 128 -15.73 -9.13 -3.70
CA ASN A 128 -14.82 -9.10 -2.55
C ASN A 128 -13.36 -8.86 -2.94
N TYR A 129 -13.11 -8.29 -4.13
CA TYR A 129 -11.79 -8.12 -4.68
C TYR A 129 -11.47 -6.65 -4.93
N VAL A 130 -10.27 -6.27 -4.53
CA VAL A 130 -9.73 -4.92 -4.68
C VAL A 130 -8.30 -4.98 -5.16
N GLU A 131 -7.83 -3.90 -5.77
CA GLU A 131 -6.42 -3.61 -5.94
C GLU A 131 -5.95 -2.67 -4.84
N LEU A 132 -4.72 -2.89 -4.41
CA LEU A 132 -3.98 -2.00 -3.52
C LEU A 132 -3.03 -1.15 -4.36
N LEU A 133 -2.98 0.13 -4.06
CA LEU A 133 -2.13 1.09 -4.75
C LEU A 133 -1.38 1.95 -3.71
N VAL A 134 -0.19 2.40 -4.03
CA VAL A 134 0.60 3.31 -3.21
C VAL A 134 1.04 4.52 -4.02
N HIS A 135 0.94 5.70 -3.44
CA HIS A 135 1.57 6.91 -3.97
C HIS A 135 2.83 7.20 -3.11
N PRO A 136 4.02 6.86 -3.60
CA PRO A 136 5.22 6.89 -2.78
C PRO A 136 5.66 8.31 -2.38
N LEU A 137 5.38 9.32 -3.22
CA LEU A 137 5.73 10.71 -2.94
C LEU A 137 4.76 11.37 -1.95
N ARG A 138 3.44 11.15 -2.12
CA ARG A 138 2.41 11.69 -1.21
C ARG A 138 2.21 10.84 0.05
N LYS A 139 2.83 9.66 0.10
CA LYS A 139 2.68 8.70 1.21
C LYS A 139 1.21 8.34 1.46
N GLU A 140 0.49 8.01 0.41
CA GLU A 140 -0.91 7.62 0.43
C GLU A 140 -1.07 6.17 -0.02
N ILE A 141 -2.05 5.47 0.55
CA ILE A 141 -2.47 4.14 0.12
C ILE A 141 -3.88 4.24 -0.41
N ALA A 142 -4.13 3.71 -1.61
CA ALA A 142 -5.46 3.64 -2.16
C ALA A 142 -5.92 2.18 -2.34
N VAL A 143 -7.22 1.99 -2.21
CA VAL A 143 -7.91 0.72 -2.46
C VAL A 143 -9.01 0.98 -3.47
N ARG A 144 -8.99 0.26 -4.60
CA ARG A 144 -10.04 0.37 -5.61
C ARG A 144 -10.65 -1.00 -5.96
N PRO A 145 -11.91 -1.04 -6.42
CA PRO A 145 -12.54 -2.28 -6.90
C PRO A 145 -11.76 -2.88 -8.06
N THR A 146 -11.73 -4.21 -8.13
CA THR A 146 -11.20 -4.91 -9.30
C THR A 146 -11.91 -6.24 -9.51
N ALA A 147 -11.80 -6.81 -10.70
CA ALA A 147 -12.31 -8.14 -10.98
C ALA A 147 -11.41 -9.23 -10.36
N LYS A 148 -11.99 -10.36 -9.98
CA LYS A 148 -11.27 -11.50 -9.40
C LYS A 148 -10.14 -12.01 -10.29
N GLU A 149 -10.33 -11.93 -11.60
CA GLU A 149 -9.43 -12.40 -12.64
C GLU A 149 -8.20 -11.50 -12.80
N ASN A 150 -8.23 -10.29 -12.23
CA ASN A 150 -7.08 -9.39 -12.26
C ASN A 150 -5.91 -9.99 -11.47
N ARG A 151 -4.72 -9.96 -12.05
CA ARG A 151 -3.49 -10.51 -11.45
C ARG A 151 -3.10 -9.83 -10.13
N CYS A 152 -3.48 -8.55 -9.97
CA CYS A 152 -3.23 -7.78 -8.76
C CYS A 152 -4.42 -7.81 -7.79
N ALA A 153 -5.45 -8.61 -8.07
CA ALA A 153 -6.62 -8.70 -7.22
C ALA A 153 -6.31 -9.30 -5.86
N ILE A 154 -6.77 -8.62 -4.82
CA ILE A 154 -6.65 -9.03 -3.43
C ILE A 154 -8.06 -9.28 -2.90
N GLN A 155 -8.28 -10.46 -2.32
CA GLN A 155 -9.51 -10.71 -1.60
C GLN A 155 -9.44 -10.02 -0.24
N TRP A 156 -10.13 -8.90 -0.08
CA TRP A 156 -10.10 -8.07 1.13
C TRP A 156 -11.20 -8.37 2.14
N ALA A 157 -12.23 -9.07 1.71
CA ALA A 157 -13.38 -9.41 2.54
C ALA A 157 -13.85 -10.86 2.29
N ASN A 158 -14.52 -11.41 3.28
CA ASN A 158 -15.27 -12.67 3.19
C ASN A 158 -16.77 -12.39 3.34
N GLY A 159 -17.59 -13.32 2.88
CA GLY A 159 -19.04 -13.22 2.96
C GLY A 159 -19.69 -12.60 1.73
N VAL A 160 -20.99 -12.37 1.81
CA VAL A 160 -21.82 -11.81 0.74
C VAL A 160 -22.16 -10.35 1.01
N ARG A 161 -22.60 -9.64 -0.01
CA ARG A 161 -23.02 -8.23 0.09
C ARG A 161 -24.05 -8.08 1.21
N GLY A 162 -23.82 -7.13 2.10
CA GLY A 162 -24.65 -6.89 3.29
C GLY A 162 -24.16 -7.61 4.55
N ASN A 163 -23.42 -8.72 4.43
CA ASN A 163 -22.83 -9.45 5.56
C ASN A 163 -21.36 -9.82 5.29
N ARG A 164 -20.55 -8.80 5.04
CA ARG A 164 -19.11 -8.95 4.80
C ARG A 164 -18.32 -8.73 6.06
N HIS A 165 -17.27 -9.52 6.20
CA HIS A 165 -16.30 -9.40 7.27
C HIS A 165 -14.94 -9.10 6.69
N SER A 166 -14.13 -8.33 7.41
CA SER A 166 -12.74 -8.05 7.06
C SER A 166 -11.93 -9.35 6.95
N ARG A 167 -11.03 -9.37 6.01
CA ARG A 167 -10.04 -10.42 5.84
C ARG A 167 -8.64 -9.85 6.00
N SER A 168 -7.82 -10.47 6.81
CA SER A 168 -6.40 -10.17 6.86
C SER A 168 -5.69 -10.78 5.64
N VAL A 169 -4.89 -9.98 4.97
CA VAL A 169 -4.15 -10.34 3.77
C VAL A 169 -2.68 -10.42 4.12
N ALA A 170 -2.07 -11.60 3.92
CA ALA A 170 -0.65 -11.77 4.16
C ALA A 170 0.18 -10.87 3.24
N ALA A 171 1.06 -10.07 3.80
CA ALA A 171 1.82 -9.03 3.11
C ALA A 171 3.30 -8.96 3.54
N LYS A 172 3.83 -9.99 4.20
CA LYS A 172 5.18 -10.01 4.76
C LYS A 172 6.26 -9.58 3.75
N ALA A 173 6.09 -9.95 2.49
CA ALA A 173 7.05 -9.62 1.45
C ALA A 173 7.07 -8.12 1.09
N TYR A 174 5.91 -7.48 1.13
CA TYR A 174 5.73 -6.08 0.70
C TYR A 174 5.80 -5.09 1.85
N ILE A 175 5.39 -5.48 3.06
CA ILE A 175 5.18 -4.55 4.17
C ILE A 175 6.45 -3.78 4.55
N GLN A 176 7.62 -4.41 4.44
CA GLN A 176 8.90 -3.76 4.73
C GLN A 176 9.20 -2.62 3.74
N THR A 177 8.93 -2.85 2.45
CA THR A 177 9.08 -1.81 1.42
C THR A 177 8.09 -0.67 1.66
N LEU A 178 6.86 -0.98 2.04
CA LEU A 178 5.86 0.01 2.38
C LEU A 178 6.32 0.88 3.56
N TYR A 179 6.87 0.28 4.61
CA TYR A 179 7.39 1.01 5.77
C TYR A 179 8.57 1.93 5.39
N GLN A 180 9.44 1.48 4.49
CA GLN A 180 10.53 2.31 3.95
C GLN A 180 10.00 3.51 3.14
N ILE A 181 8.95 3.30 2.31
CA ILE A 181 8.32 4.38 1.53
C ILE A 181 7.78 5.45 2.48
N PHE A 182 7.08 5.05 3.54
CA PHE A 182 6.45 5.96 4.49
C PHE A 182 7.44 6.52 5.53
N GLY A 183 8.62 5.93 5.68
CA GLY A 183 9.60 6.29 6.71
C GLY A 183 9.18 5.84 8.11
N TRP A 184 8.45 4.73 8.21
CA TRP A 184 7.93 4.20 9.46
C TRP A 184 8.88 3.21 10.12
N GLU A 185 8.77 3.10 11.45
CA GLU A 185 9.47 2.09 12.23
C GLU A 185 8.90 0.69 11.96
N GLN A 186 9.78 -0.29 11.73
CA GLN A 186 9.39 -1.64 11.32
C GLN A 186 8.69 -2.45 12.42
N ASP A 187 8.88 -2.05 13.68
CA ASP A 187 8.34 -2.77 14.82
C ASP A 187 6.92 -2.36 15.22
N ASN A 188 6.41 -1.28 14.67
CA ASN A 188 5.11 -0.75 14.99
C ASN A 188 4.01 -1.25 14.03
N ASN A 189 2.78 -1.27 14.53
CA ASN A 189 1.59 -1.41 13.70
C ASN A 189 1.01 -0.03 13.42
N TYR A 190 0.49 0.16 12.21
CA TYR A 190 -0.06 1.45 11.80
C TYR A 190 -1.52 1.30 11.38
N LYS A 191 -2.33 2.30 11.72
CA LYS A 191 -3.71 2.42 11.29
C LYS A 191 -3.87 3.74 10.55
N LEU A 192 -4.21 3.67 9.27
CA LEU A 192 -4.48 4.83 8.44
C LEU A 192 -5.98 4.95 8.24
N TYR A 193 -6.50 6.13 8.48
CA TYR A 193 -7.89 6.44 8.19
C TYR A 193 -8.04 6.85 6.72
N GLY A 194 -9.17 6.50 6.13
CA GLY A 194 -9.41 6.72 4.72
C GLY A 194 -10.68 7.50 4.44
N ARG A 195 -10.73 8.06 3.22
CA ARG A 195 -11.92 8.68 2.66
C ARG A 195 -12.26 8.03 1.34
N ILE A 196 -13.55 7.86 1.07
CA ILE A 196 -14.02 7.31 -0.19
C ILE A 196 -14.26 8.44 -1.18
N TYR A 197 -13.67 8.29 -2.33
CA TYR A 197 -13.83 9.17 -3.49
C TYR A 197 -14.57 8.40 -4.58
N ARG A 198 -15.46 9.09 -5.28
CA ARG A 198 -16.21 8.55 -6.41
C ARG A 198 -16.11 9.52 -7.58
N ASP A 199 -15.75 8.98 -8.73
CA ASP A 199 -15.72 9.70 -9.98
C ASP A 199 -16.46 8.86 -11.04
N GLY A 200 -17.70 9.26 -11.37
CA GLY A 200 -18.58 8.47 -12.21
C GLY A 200 -18.86 7.07 -11.65
N GLN A 201 -18.39 6.05 -12.36
CA GLN A 201 -18.51 4.64 -11.93
C GLN A 201 -17.30 4.17 -11.10
N ASP A 202 -16.23 4.93 -11.06
CA ASP A 202 -15.02 4.60 -10.33
C ASP A 202 -15.15 5.01 -8.85
N ALA A 203 -14.66 4.16 -7.99
CA ALA A 203 -14.58 4.42 -6.57
C ALA A 203 -13.21 4.02 -6.04
N ALA A 204 -12.65 4.82 -5.15
CA ALA A 204 -11.44 4.47 -4.42
C ALA A 204 -11.53 4.94 -2.98
N CYS A 205 -10.94 4.19 -2.05
CA CYS A 205 -10.71 4.64 -0.70
C CYS A 205 -9.23 5.00 -0.56
N ILE A 206 -8.94 6.27 -0.29
CA ILE A 206 -7.57 6.78 -0.12
C ILE A 206 -7.32 6.96 1.36
N HIS A 207 -6.19 6.45 1.84
CA HIS A 207 -5.73 6.47 3.22
C HIS A 207 -4.43 7.25 3.32
N ALA A 208 -4.35 8.17 4.26
CA ALA A 208 -3.20 9.02 4.54
C ALA A 208 -2.90 9.07 6.05
#